data_100615ea451d324ca18f291d584a3a0a
#
_entry.id   100615ea451d324ca18f291d584a3a0a
#
_cell.length_a   1.000
_cell.length_b   1.000
_cell.length_c   1.000
_cell.angle_alpha   90.00
_cell.angle_beta   90.00
_cell.angle_gamma   90.00
#
_symmetry.space_group_name_H-M   'P 1'
#
loop_
_entity.id
_entity.type
_entity.pdbx_description
1 polymer ?
#
loop_
_entity_poly.entity_id
_entity_poly.type
_entity_poly.pdbx_seq_one_letter_code
_entity_poly.pdbx_strand_id
1 'polypeptide(L)'
;EDYEAVIGLEVHAELSTKTKIFCSCPTTFGAAPNTHVCPICMAMPGTLPVLNEKVVEYAVKAGLATNCEISKDSKNDRKNYFYPDLPKSYQISQFDKPLCEHGYVEIEINGEKKKIRLTRIHIEEDAGKLNHDEFGGGSLVDLNRAGVPLIEIVSEPDLRSAEEVEQYLRKLKSILEYIEVSDCKMQEGSLRADVNVSVRKKGETKLGTRTEMKNMNSFRSIVRSEEHTSELQSRVDISWSR
;
A
#
# COMPACT_ATOMS: atom_id res chain seq x y z
N GLU A 1 -28.55 -13.70 7.08
CA GLU A 1 -27.72 -13.82 5.87
C GLU A 1 -28.12 -12.85 4.75
N ASP A 2 -28.66 -11.70 5.12
CA ASP A 2 -29.06 -10.66 4.17
C ASP A 2 -27.96 -9.63 3.90
N TYR A 3 -26.77 -9.84 4.46
CA TYR A 3 -25.63 -8.92 4.37
C TYR A 3 -24.50 -9.51 3.54
N GLU A 4 -23.70 -8.63 2.91
CA GLU A 4 -22.45 -8.97 2.23
C GLU A 4 -21.32 -8.06 2.67
N ALA A 5 -20.10 -8.60 2.74
CA ALA A 5 -18.89 -7.82 2.94
C ALA A 5 -18.53 -7.10 1.64
N VAL A 6 -18.03 -5.87 1.76
CA VAL A 6 -17.54 -5.05 0.66
C VAL A 6 -16.13 -4.59 1.03
N ILE A 7 -15.14 -5.09 0.30
CA ILE A 7 -13.74 -4.99 0.68
C ILE A 7 -12.94 -4.33 -0.42
N GLY A 8 -12.12 -3.36 -0.03
CA GLY A 8 -11.09 -2.75 -0.85
C GLY A 8 -9.73 -2.86 -0.18
N LEU A 9 -8.67 -2.89 -0.98
CA LEU A 9 -7.30 -2.94 -0.49
C LEU A 9 -6.48 -1.76 -1.00
N GLU A 10 -5.59 -1.30 -0.14
CA GLU A 10 -4.49 -0.40 -0.46
C GLU A 10 -3.19 -1.17 -0.24
N VAL A 11 -2.50 -1.49 -1.33
CA VAL A 11 -1.27 -2.31 -1.29
C VAL A 11 -0.07 -1.41 -1.57
N HIS A 12 0.88 -1.41 -0.64
CA HIS A 12 2.15 -0.70 -0.76
C HIS A 12 3.25 -1.70 -1.12
N ALA A 13 3.92 -1.47 -2.23
CA ALA A 13 5.05 -2.26 -2.67
C ALA A 13 6.30 -1.39 -2.80
N GLU A 14 7.37 -1.75 -2.09
CA GLU A 14 8.68 -1.14 -2.29
C GLU A 14 9.23 -1.56 -3.65
N LEU A 15 9.71 -0.58 -4.42
CA LEU A 15 10.30 -0.83 -5.72
C LEU A 15 11.77 -1.26 -5.58
N SER A 16 12.17 -2.23 -6.39
CA SER A 16 13.54 -2.81 -6.38
C SER A 16 14.56 -1.91 -7.10
N THR A 17 14.50 -0.61 -6.87
CA THR A 17 15.52 0.32 -7.35
C THR A 17 16.81 0.18 -6.52
N LYS A 18 17.94 0.51 -7.10
CA LYS A 18 19.24 0.51 -6.39
C LYS A 18 19.34 1.65 -5.39
N THR A 19 18.69 2.77 -5.69
CA THR A 19 18.74 4.01 -4.90
C THR A 19 17.34 4.49 -4.52
N LYS A 20 17.28 5.31 -3.50
CA LYS A 20 16.05 5.95 -3.02
C LYS A 20 15.41 6.85 -4.09
N ILE A 21 14.17 7.27 -3.83
CA ILE A 21 13.37 8.04 -4.79
C ILE A 21 13.99 9.40 -5.16
N PHE A 22 14.65 10.08 -4.21
CA PHE A 22 15.15 11.44 -4.40
C PHE A 22 16.63 11.62 -4.07
N CYS A 23 17.36 10.55 -3.80
CA CYS A 23 18.80 10.61 -3.51
C CYS A 23 19.51 9.32 -3.91
N SER A 24 20.83 9.31 -3.78
CA SER A 24 21.68 8.18 -4.15
C SER A 24 21.89 7.13 -3.05
N CYS A 25 21.25 7.27 -1.89
CA CYS A 25 21.36 6.27 -0.83
C CYS A 25 20.81 4.92 -1.28
N PRO A 26 21.44 3.80 -0.87
CA PRO A 26 20.99 2.46 -1.25
C PRO A 26 19.67 2.09 -0.56
N THR A 27 18.94 1.18 -1.17
CA THR A 27 17.64 0.69 -0.71
C THR A 27 17.71 -0.71 -0.08
N THR A 28 18.89 -1.29 0.05
CA THR A 28 19.08 -2.65 0.58
C THR A 28 18.59 -2.77 2.01
N PHE A 29 17.87 -3.86 2.30
CA PHE A 29 17.32 -4.18 3.60
C PHE A 29 18.41 -4.73 4.55
N GLY A 30 18.26 -4.49 5.87
CA GLY A 30 19.05 -5.13 6.91
C GLY A 30 20.39 -4.47 7.25
N ALA A 31 20.68 -3.28 6.72
CA ALA A 31 21.85 -2.51 7.14
C ALA A 31 21.69 -1.97 8.58
N ALA A 32 22.82 -1.66 9.22
CA ALA A 32 22.82 -1.03 10.53
C ALA A 32 22.00 0.29 10.52
N PRO A 33 21.27 0.62 11.60
CA PRO A 33 20.42 1.80 11.63
C PRO A 33 21.14 3.09 11.24
N ASN A 34 20.49 3.93 10.45
CA ASN A 34 20.96 5.24 10.01
C ASN A 34 22.30 5.24 9.25
N THR A 35 22.60 4.14 8.54
CA THR A 35 23.78 4.05 7.66
C THR A 35 23.48 4.35 6.18
N HIS A 36 22.23 4.20 5.77
CA HIS A 36 21.73 4.52 4.43
C HIS A 36 21.01 5.87 4.42
N VAL A 37 21.69 6.91 4.85
CA VAL A 37 21.15 8.27 4.98
C VAL A 37 22.10 9.30 4.38
N CYS A 38 21.53 10.39 3.88
CA CYS A 38 22.27 11.55 3.37
C CYS A 38 21.49 12.83 3.71
N PRO A 39 22.08 14.02 3.49
CA PRO A 39 21.40 15.28 3.74
C PRO A 39 20.01 15.41 3.10
N ILE A 40 19.81 14.79 1.91
CA ILE A 40 18.53 14.86 1.19
C ILE A 40 17.45 14.03 1.90
N CYS A 41 17.67 12.74 2.14
CA CYS A 41 16.66 11.90 2.79
C CYS A 41 16.49 12.19 4.29
N MET A 42 17.45 12.89 4.92
CA MET A 42 17.34 13.42 6.27
C MET A 42 16.67 14.80 6.32
N ALA A 43 16.29 15.36 5.17
CA ALA A 43 15.64 16.67 5.07
C ALA A 43 16.45 17.85 5.62
N MET A 44 17.76 17.84 5.43
CA MET A 44 18.61 18.97 5.83
C MET A 44 18.22 20.24 5.06
N PRO A 45 18.30 21.41 5.69
CA PRO A 45 17.98 22.68 5.05
C PRO A 45 18.76 22.90 3.75
N GLY A 46 18.05 23.36 2.71
CA GLY A 46 18.64 23.68 1.41
C GLY A 46 18.75 22.53 0.43
N THR A 47 18.39 21.30 0.83
CA THR A 47 18.39 20.15 -0.07
C THR A 47 17.13 20.11 -0.96
N LEU A 48 17.28 19.74 -2.23
CA LEU A 48 16.20 19.61 -3.19
C LEU A 48 16.15 18.19 -3.74
N PRO A 49 14.92 17.60 -3.88
CA PRO A 49 14.75 16.28 -4.43
C PRO A 49 14.95 16.26 -5.96
N VAL A 50 15.55 15.18 -6.46
CA VAL A 50 15.59 14.86 -7.89
C VAL A 50 15.01 13.47 -8.07
N LEU A 51 13.93 13.36 -8.84
CA LEU A 51 13.19 12.10 -9.02
C LEU A 51 14.05 11.05 -9.74
N ASN A 52 14.13 9.87 -9.17
CA ASN A 52 14.75 8.70 -9.76
C ASN A 52 13.93 8.20 -10.95
N GLU A 53 14.49 8.24 -12.15
CA GLU A 53 13.83 7.81 -13.39
C GLU A 53 13.37 6.35 -13.34
N LYS A 54 14.14 5.47 -12.68
CA LYS A 54 13.80 4.04 -12.54
C LYS A 54 12.50 3.80 -11.76
N VAL A 55 12.18 4.69 -10.84
CA VAL A 55 10.91 4.65 -10.09
C VAL A 55 9.72 4.85 -11.03
N VAL A 56 9.80 5.80 -11.93
CA VAL A 56 8.76 6.04 -12.94
C VAL A 56 8.64 4.85 -13.89
N GLU A 57 9.76 4.33 -14.39
CA GLU A 57 9.79 3.14 -15.26
C GLU A 57 9.09 1.94 -14.59
N TYR A 58 9.42 1.65 -13.33
CA TYR A 58 8.84 0.53 -12.60
C TYR A 58 7.35 0.72 -12.31
N ALA A 59 6.94 1.94 -11.96
CA ALA A 59 5.53 2.24 -11.76
C ALA A 59 4.72 2.10 -13.06
N VAL A 60 5.26 2.53 -14.20
CA VAL A 60 4.64 2.33 -15.52
C VAL A 60 4.54 0.85 -15.87
N LYS A 61 5.59 0.05 -15.63
CA LYS A 61 5.54 -1.41 -15.81
C LYS A 61 4.42 -2.05 -15.00
N ALA A 62 4.30 -1.68 -13.72
CA ALA A 62 3.22 -2.17 -12.85
C ALA A 62 1.84 -1.77 -13.38
N GLY A 63 1.67 -0.54 -13.84
CA GLY A 63 0.44 -0.05 -14.45
C GLY A 63 0.06 -0.82 -15.71
N LEU A 64 0.99 -1.04 -16.62
CA LEU A 64 0.77 -1.80 -17.85
C LEU A 64 0.41 -3.27 -17.56
N ALA A 65 1.11 -3.90 -16.61
CA ALA A 65 0.85 -5.30 -16.22
C ALA A 65 -0.51 -5.50 -15.53
N THR A 66 -1.09 -4.44 -15.00
CA THR A 66 -2.41 -4.44 -14.35
C THR A 66 -3.49 -3.72 -15.18
N ASN A 67 -3.26 -3.57 -16.47
CA ASN A 67 -4.23 -3.02 -17.44
C ASN A 67 -4.67 -1.57 -17.14
N CYS A 68 -3.81 -0.78 -16.48
CA CYS A 68 -4.09 0.62 -16.21
C CYS A 68 -3.88 1.50 -17.45
N GLU A 69 -4.59 2.62 -17.48
CA GLU A 69 -4.28 3.76 -18.31
C GLU A 69 -3.09 4.51 -17.70
N ILE A 70 -2.07 4.81 -18.51
CA ILE A 70 -0.88 5.53 -18.06
C ILE A 70 -1.04 7.01 -18.39
N SER A 71 -0.96 7.85 -17.37
CA SER A 71 -1.01 9.30 -17.54
C SER A 71 0.27 9.82 -18.20
N LYS A 72 0.11 10.69 -19.20
CA LYS A 72 1.24 11.44 -19.79
C LYS A 72 1.63 12.67 -18.99
N ASP A 73 0.76 13.11 -18.10
CA ASP A 73 0.92 14.27 -17.24
C ASP A 73 0.51 13.92 -15.81
N SER A 74 1.47 13.53 -15.01
CA SER A 74 1.28 13.23 -13.58
C SER A 74 1.97 14.27 -12.71
N LYS A 75 1.52 14.38 -11.46
CA LYS A 75 2.02 15.39 -10.52
C LYS A 75 2.35 14.74 -9.18
N ASN A 76 3.50 15.12 -8.62
CA ASN A 76 3.82 14.81 -7.24
C ASN A 76 3.23 15.87 -6.31
N ASP A 77 2.55 15.41 -5.28
CA ASP A 77 1.92 16.22 -4.25
C ASP A 77 2.62 16.03 -2.90
N ARG A 78 2.46 17.00 -2.01
CA ARG A 78 2.95 16.92 -0.63
C ARG A 78 1.80 16.60 0.31
N LYS A 79 1.86 15.42 0.95
CA LYS A 79 0.98 15.05 2.04
C LYS A 79 1.63 15.50 3.36
N ASN A 80 1.19 16.62 3.89
CA ASN A 80 1.80 17.22 5.08
C ASN A 80 1.27 16.54 6.35
N TYR A 81 2.18 16.02 7.15
CA TYR A 81 1.93 15.54 8.51
C TYR A 81 3.23 15.46 9.30
N PHE A 82 3.16 15.49 10.63
CA PHE A 82 4.31 15.46 11.52
C PHE A 82 4.38 14.12 12.24
N TYR A 83 5.45 13.39 11.99
CA TYR A 83 5.76 12.16 12.72
C TYR A 83 7.28 11.96 12.79
N PRO A 84 7.83 11.33 13.87
CA PRO A 84 9.29 11.23 14.03
C PRO A 84 10.02 10.50 12.89
N ASP A 85 9.38 9.57 12.21
CA ASP A 85 9.93 8.81 11.09
C ASP A 85 9.82 9.52 9.73
N LEU A 86 9.22 10.71 9.71
CA LEU A 86 9.05 11.53 8.52
C LEU A 86 9.87 12.82 8.64
N PRO A 87 11.16 12.81 8.27
CA PRO A 87 12.07 13.93 8.56
C PRO A 87 11.72 15.23 7.83
N LYS A 88 11.06 15.15 6.68
CA LYS A 88 10.62 16.32 5.89
C LYS A 88 9.34 16.97 6.41
N SER A 89 8.63 16.33 7.33
CA SER A 89 7.28 16.70 7.77
C SER A 89 6.22 16.67 6.64
N TYR A 90 6.55 16.06 5.53
CA TYR A 90 5.63 15.72 4.45
C TYR A 90 6.10 14.44 3.74
N GLN A 91 5.15 13.73 3.17
CA GLN A 91 5.40 12.60 2.27
C GLN A 91 5.07 13.03 0.84
N ILE A 92 5.94 12.73 -0.10
CA ILE A 92 5.60 12.86 -1.52
C ILE A 92 4.70 11.71 -1.91
N SER A 93 3.61 12.04 -2.55
CA SER A 93 2.60 11.13 -3.09
C SER A 93 2.03 11.71 -4.39
N GLN A 94 0.95 11.15 -4.90
CA GLN A 94 0.22 11.69 -6.05
C GLN A 94 -1.28 11.60 -5.74
N PHE A 95 -2.00 12.70 -5.79
CA PHE A 95 -3.41 12.74 -5.40
C PHE A 95 -4.35 12.92 -6.60
N ASP A 96 -4.37 14.11 -7.19
CA ASP A 96 -5.30 14.46 -8.28
C ASP A 96 -4.84 13.98 -9.67
N LYS A 97 -3.55 13.76 -9.85
CA LYS A 97 -2.96 13.28 -11.11
C LYS A 97 -2.03 12.08 -10.87
N PRO A 98 -2.56 10.92 -10.51
CA PRO A 98 -1.76 9.72 -10.33
C PRO A 98 -1.19 9.24 -11.67
N LEU A 99 -0.10 8.50 -11.61
CA LEU A 99 0.56 7.99 -12.81
C LEU A 99 -0.29 6.97 -13.58
N CYS A 100 -1.00 6.09 -12.87
CA CYS A 100 -1.81 5.03 -13.46
C CYS A 100 -3.22 5.02 -12.87
N GLU A 101 -4.23 4.76 -13.71
CA GLU A 101 -5.64 4.70 -13.31
C GLU A 101 -6.39 3.61 -14.06
N HIS A 102 -7.54 3.21 -13.53
CA HIS A 102 -8.56 2.40 -14.19
C HIS A 102 -8.07 1.04 -14.71
N GLY A 103 -7.23 0.36 -13.94
CA GLY A 103 -6.80 -0.99 -14.24
C GLY A 103 -7.67 -2.06 -13.62
N TYR A 104 -7.22 -3.31 -13.74
CA TYR A 104 -7.82 -4.45 -13.06
C TYR A 104 -6.83 -5.60 -12.91
N VAL A 105 -7.10 -6.45 -11.93
CA VAL A 105 -6.46 -7.75 -11.73
C VAL A 105 -7.54 -8.83 -11.80
N GLU A 106 -7.34 -9.84 -12.62
CA GLU A 106 -8.26 -10.96 -12.72
C GLU A 106 -7.88 -12.05 -11.72
N ILE A 107 -8.82 -12.44 -10.88
CA ILE A 107 -8.71 -13.58 -9.97
C ILE A 107 -9.60 -14.72 -10.42
N GLU A 108 -9.31 -15.93 -9.97
CA GLU A 108 -10.11 -17.12 -10.24
C GLU A 108 -10.46 -17.82 -8.94
N ILE A 109 -11.75 -18.06 -8.72
CA ILE A 109 -12.26 -18.78 -7.55
C ILE A 109 -13.28 -19.81 -8.04
N ASN A 110 -13.08 -21.07 -7.67
CA ASN A 110 -13.94 -22.20 -8.06
C ASN A 110 -14.17 -22.31 -9.58
N GLY A 111 -13.16 -21.93 -10.38
CA GLY A 111 -13.24 -21.93 -11.84
C GLY A 111 -13.93 -20.71 -12.46
N GLU A 112 -14.42 -19.80 -11.64
CA GLU A 112 -15.03 -18.55 -12.10
C GLU A 112 -14.00 -17.40 -12.04
N LYS A 113 -13.92 -16.65 -13.13
CA LYS A 113 -13.04 -15.49 -13.25
C LYS A 113 -13.76 -14.22 -12.81
N LYS A 114 -13.07 -13.41 -12.01
CA LYS A 114 -13.56 -12.12 -11.54
C LYS A 114 -12.49 -11.05 -11.71
N LYS A 115 -12.87 -9.92 -12.29
CA LYS A 115 -12.01 -8.73 -12.36
C LYS A 115 -12.17 -7.91 -11.10
N ILE A 116 -11.05 -7.64 -10.46
CA ILE A 116 -10.96 -6.68 -9.35
C ILE A 116 -10.40 -5.40 -9.93
N ARG A 117 -11.21 -4.37 -9.99
CA ARG A 117 -10.84 -3.09 -10.58
C ARG A 117 -9.84 -2.36 -9.70
N LEU A 118 -8.92 -1.65 -10.33
CA LEU A 118 -7.98 -0.75 -9.67
C LEU A 118 -8.41 0.69 -9.93
N THR A 119 -8.53 1.46 -8.86
CA THR A 119 -8.77 2.89 -8.95
C THR A 119 -7.52 3.57 -9.52
N ARG A 120 -6.35 3.25 -8.95
CA ARG A 120 -5.10 3.91 -9.30
C ARG A 120 -3.87 3.13 -8.82
N ILE A 121 -2.75 3.41 -9.46
CA ILE A 121 -1.41 3.15 -8.96
C ILE A 121 -0.67 4.48 -8.97
N HIS A 122 -0.13 4.88 -7.84
CA HIS A 122 0.66 6.11 -7.74
C HIS A 122 1.99 5.89 -7.05
N ILE A 123 2.92 6.79 -7.32
CA ILE A 123 4.26 6.79 -6.73
C ILE A 123 4.20 7.53 -5.40
N GLU A 124 4.90 7.01 -4.41
CA GLU A 124 5.14 7.66 -3.13
C GLU A 124 6.49 7.25 -2.52
N GLU A 125 6.86 7.86 -1.42
CA GLU A 125 8.06 7.49 -0.66
C GLU A 125 7.71 6.85 0.68
N ASP A 126 8.55 5.92 1.12
CA ASP A 126 8.39 5.29 2.44
C ASP A 126 8.88 6.23 3.56
N ALA A 127 8.31 6.06 4.75
CA ALA A 127 8.78 6.66 5.97
C ALA A 127 9.92 5.83 6.60
N GLY A 128 10.62 6.39 7.58
CA GLY A 128 11.56 5.66 8.41
C GLY A 128 10.86 4.61 9.29
N LYS A 129 11.61 3.97 10.16
CA LYS A 129 11.09 3.03 11.16
C LYS A 129 11.21 3.62 12.56
N LEU A 130 10.18 3.39 13.37
CA LEU A 130 10.19 3.66 14.80
C LEU A 130 10.34 2.35 15.55
N ASN A 131 11.39 2.25 16.36
CA ASN A 131 11.59 1.15 17.29
C ASN A 131 11.32 1.68 18.69
N HIS A 132 10.31 1.12 19.35
CA HIS A 132 10.02 1.45 20.75
C HIS A 132 11.05 0.80 21.65
N ASP A 133 11.73 1.61 22.47
CA ASP A 133 12.64 1.10 23.50
C ASP A 133 11.81 0.59 24.67
N GLU A 134 11.82 -0.74 24.87
CA GLU A 134 11.09 -1.38 25.98
C GLU A 134 11.64 -1.01 27.36
N PHE A 135 12.85 -0.47 27.43
CA PHE A 135 13.54 -0.19 28.69
C PHE A 135 13.77 1.29 28.99
N GLY A 136 13.66 2.18 28.00
CA GLY A 136 14.06 3.58 28.14
C GLY A 136 12.95 4.62 28.01
N GLY A 137 11.72 4.23 27.68
CA GLY A 137 10.58 5.13 27.55
C GLY A 137 10.64 6.11 26.38
N GLY A 138 11.51 5.83 25.39
CA GLY A 138 11.66 6.62 24.16
C GLY A 138 11.38 5.81 22.91
N SER A 139 11.48 6.46 21.75
CA SER A 139 11.44 5.82 20.43
C SER A 139 12.75 6.07 19.71
N LEU A 140 13.32 5.02 19.15
CA LEU A 140 14.50 5.10 18.29
C LEU A 140 14.06 5.22 16.85
N VAL A 141 14.61 6.20 16.14
CA VAL A 141 14.26 6.46 14.73
C VAL A 141 15.37 5.92 13.84
N ASP A 142 14.99 5.01 12.93
CA ASP A 142 15.86 4.51 11.87
C ASP A 142 15.38 5.05 10.53
N LEU A 143 16.18 5.90 9.89
CA LEU A 143 15.87 6.55 8.62
C LEU A 143 16.40 5.80 7.39
N ASN A 144 16.91 4.59 7.53
CA ASN A 144 17.36 3.80 6.37
C ASN A 144 16.26 3.59 5.34
N ARG A 145 15.02 3.37 5.79
CA ARG A 145 13.86 3.20 4.90
C ARG A 145 13.30 4.52 4.39
N ALA A 146 13.53 5.64 5.05
CA ALA A 146 12.99 6.94 4.66
C ALA A 146 13.42 7.30 3.23
N GLY A 147 12.45 7.52 2.34
CA GLY A 147 12.69 7.81 0.94
C GLY A 147 12.90 6.58 0.05
N VAL A 148 12.72 5.35 0.55
CA VAL A 148 12.62 4.15 -0.29
C VAL A 148 11.40 4.28 -1.19
N PRO A 149 11.53 4.06 -2.52
CA PRO A 149 10.41 4.25 -3.44
C PRO A 149 9.31 3.22 -3.21
N LEU A 150 8.08 3.69 -3.15
CA LEU A 150 6.87 2.87 -3.10
C LEU A 150 5.98 3.13 -4.30
N ILE A 151 5.21 2.13 -4.66
CA ILE A 151 3.93 2.30 -5.35
C ILE A 151 2.80 1.89 -4.41
N GLU A 152 1.72 2.66 -4.42
CA GLU A 152 0.47 2.31 -3.78
C GLU A 152 -0.54 1.89 -4.84
N ILE A 153 -1.09 0.70 -4.67
CA ILE A 153 -2.07 0.09 -5.57
C ILE A 153 -3.40 0.06 -4.85
N VAL A 154 -4.32 0.90 -5.29
CA VAL A 154 -5.64 1.07 -4.66
C VAL A 154 -6.68 0.33 -5.48
N SER A 155 -7.33 -0.67 -4.89
CA SER A 155 -8.44 -1.37 -5.52
C SER A 155 -9.77 -0.65 -5.32
N GLU A 156 -10.70 -0.85 -6.25
CA GLU A 156 -12.11 -0.62 -6.00
C GLU A 156 -12.64 -1.64 -4.97
N PRO A 157 -13.74 -1.36 -4.27
CA PRO A 157 -14.29 -2.27 -3.26
C PRO A 157 -15.06 -3.44 -3.91
N ASP A 158 -14.38 -4.21 -4.75
CA ASP A 158 -14.94 -5.31 -5.53
C ASP A 158 -14.83 -6.67 -4.83
N LEU A 159 -14.00 -6.78 -3.79
CA LEU A 159 -13.79 -8.01 -3.06
C LEU A 159 -14.94 -8.28 -2.09
N ARG A 160 -15.30 -9.56 -1.91
CA ARG A 160 -16.48 -9.98 -1.15
C ARG A 160 -16.19 -11.01 -0.08
N SER A 161 -14.99 -11.60 -0.06
CA SER A 161 -14.60 -12.63 0.89
C SER A 161 -13.11 -12.63 1.17
N ALA A 162 -12.71 -13.27 2.26
CA ALA A 162 -11.32 -13.51 2.62
C ALA A 162 -10.56 -14.30 1.54
N GLU A 163 -11.21 -15.26 0.92
CA GLU A 163 -10.64 -16.04 -0.18
C GLU A 163 -10.32 -15.15 -1.40
N GLU A 164 -11.25 -14.26 -1.76
CA GLU A 164 -11.02 -13.30 -2.84
C GLU A 164 -9.85 -12.35 -2.50
N VAL A 165 -9.74 -11.88 -1.26
CA VAL A 165 -8.62 -11.04 -0.80
C VAL A 165 -7.29 -11.78 -0.94
N GLU A 166 -7.23 -13.04 -0.51
CA GLU A 166 -6.01 -13.86 -0.63
C GLU A 166 -5.63 -14.07 -2.09
N GLN A 167 -6.55 -14.44 -2.95
CA GLN A 167 -6.30 -14.64 -4.38
C GLN A 167 -5.83 -13.36 -5.06
N TYR A 168 -6.45 -12.23 -4.75
CA TYR A 168 -6.04 -10.93 -5.26
C TYR A 168 -4.60 -10.57 -4.86
N LEU A 169 -4.26 -10.70 -3.58
CA LEU A 169 -2.91 -10.39 -3.09
C LEU A 169 -1.85 -11.34 -3.67
N ARG A 170 -2.14 -12.62 -3.78
CA ARG A 170 -1.24 -13.60 -4.41
C ARG A 170 -1.03 -13.30 -5.88
N LYS A 171 -2.08 -12.95 -6.60
CA LYS A 171 -2.00 -12.58 -8.02
C LYS A 171 -1.19 -11.31 -8.20
N LEU A 172 -1.46 -10.29 -7.43
CA LEU A 172 -0.75 -9.01 -7.47
C LEU A 172 0.74 -9.19 -7.15
N LYS A 173 1.05 -9.93 -6.10
CA LYS A 173 2.42 -10.29 -5.72
C LYS A 173 3.13 -11.00 -6.89
N SER A 174 2.51 -11.99 -7.48
CA SER A 174 3.07 -12.74 -8.62
C SER A 174 3.35 -11.83 -9.83
N ILE A 175 2.45 -10.90 -10.13
CA ILE A 175 2.64 -9.93 -11.22
C ILE A 175 3.87 -9.06 -10.95
N LEU A 176 3.95 -8.45 -9.76
CA LEU A 176 5.04 -7.54 -9.40
C LEU A 176 6.41 -8.23 -9.36
N GLU A 177 6.46 -9.47 -8.89
CA GLU A 177 7.68 -10.29 -8.91
C GLU A 177 8.08 -10.67 -10.35
N TYR A 178 7.12 -11.11 -11.16
CA TYR A 178 7.37 -11.54 -12.53
C TYR A 178 7.92 -10.44 -13.43
N ILE A 179 7.41 -9.21 -13.27
CA ILE A 179 7.93 -8.04 -14.01
C ILE A 179 9.16 -7.40 -13.34
N GLU A 180 9.63 -7.96 -12.24
CA GLU A 180 10.85 -7.58 -11.52
C GLU A 180 10.85 -6.13 -11.01
N VAL A 181 9.70 -5.61 -10.60
CA VAL A 181 9.60 -4.26 -10.03
C VAL A 181 9.66 -4.23 -8.51
N SER A 182 9.36 -5.34 -7.85
CA SER A 182 9.43 -5.49 -6.40
C SER A 182 9.74 -6.95 -6.02
N ASP A 183 10.44 -7.15 -4.91
CA ASP A 183 10.67 -8.47 -4.34
C ASP A 183 9.50 -8.98 -3.49
N CYS A 184 8.57 -8.09 -3.13
CA CYS A 184 7.32 -8.39 -2.45
C CYS A 184 7.47 -9.26 -1.18
N LYS A 185 8.50 -8.99 -0.39
CA LYS A 185 8.76 -9.72 0.86
C LYS A 185 7.99 -9.11 2.02
N MET A 186 6.85 -9.71 2.36
CA MET A 186 5.98 -9.20 3.44
C MET A 186 6.69 -9.19 4.79
N GLN A 187 7.53 -10.18 5.09
CA GLN A 187 8.30 -10.27 6.34
C GLN A 187 9.36 -9.18 6.50
N GLU A 188 9.83 -8.58 5.40
CA GLU A 188 10.75 -7.45 5.39
C GLU A 188 10.04 -6.10 5.25
N GLY A 189 8.71 -6.12 5.04
CA GLY A 189 7.89 -4.94 4.86
C GLY A 189 7.93 -4.34 3.46
N SER A 190 8.48 -5.04 2.46
CA SER A 190 8.48 -4.57 1.08
C SER A 190 7.16 -4.78 0.34
N LEU A 191 6.24 -5.53 0.93
CA LEU A 191 4.84 -5.61 0.55
C LEU A 191 3.98 -5.49 1.80
N ARG A 192 3.08 -4.51 1.82
CA ARG A 192 2.15 -4.25 2.94
C ARG A 192 0.76 -4.02 2.38
N ALA A 193 -0.26 -4.38 3.12
CA ALA A 193 -1.64 -4.15 2.71
C ALA A 193 -2.46 -3.54 3.85
N ASP A 194 -3.24 -2.53 3.49
CA ASP A 194 -4.28 -1.96 4.34
C ASP A 194 -5.63 -2.43 3.79
N VAL A 195 -6.46 -3.00 4.64
CA VAL A 195 -7.73 -3.60 4.25
C VAL A 195 -8.87 -2.73 4.75
N ASN A 196 -9.76 -2.35 3.85
CA ASN A 196 -10.97 -1.59 4.14
C ASN A 196 -12.17 -2.50 4.00
N VAL A 197 -12.88 -2.74 5.10
CA VAL A 197 -14.06 -3.60 5.13
C VAL A 197 -15.29 -2.77 5.50
N SER A 198 -16.35 -2.92 4.72
CA SER A 198 -17.68 -2.42 5.02
C SER A 198 -18.68 -3.56 4.84
N VAL A 199 -19.85 -3.42 5.45
CA VAL A 199 -20.96 -4.38 5.32
C VAL A 199 -22.16 -3.64 4.76
N ARG A 200 -22.88 -4.26 3.83
CA ARG A 200 -24.15 -3.75 3.31
C ARG A 200 -25.17 -4.88 3.17
N LYS A 201 -26.45 -4.52 3.10
CA LYS A 201 -27.48 -5.49 2.72
C LYS A 201 -27.31 -5.90 1.26
N LYS A 202 -27.50 -7.18 0.96
CA LYS A 202 -27.43 -7.68 -0.42
C LYS A 202 -28.41 -6.93 -1.31
N GLY A 203 -27.90 -6.40 -2.44
CA GLY A 203 -28.67 -5.64 -3.40
C GLY A 203 -28.79 -4.13 -3.11
N GLU A 204 -28.28 -3.65 -1.97
CA GLU A 204 -28.20 -2.22 -1.68
C GLU A 204 -26.87 -1.62 -2.12
N THR A 205 -26.88 -0.33 -2.50
CA THR A 205 -25.69 0.42 -2.85
C THR A 205 -25.08 1.15 -1.66
N LYS A 206 -25.88 1.40 -0.60
CA LYS A 206 -25.42 2.12 0.59
C LYS A 206 -24.52 1.23 1.43
N LEU A 207 -23.29 1.68 1.66
CA LEU A 207 -22.33 1.03 2.55
C LEU A 207 -22.66 1.37 4.03
N GLY A 208 -22.46 0.40 4.92
CA GLY A 208 -22.42 0.62 6.37
C GLY A 208 -21.11 1.27 6.81
N THR A 209 -20.79 1.16 8.09
CA THR A 209 -19.57 1.72 8.66
C THR A 209 -18.34 1.03 8.06
N ARG A 210 -17.39 1.84 7.60
CA ARG A 210 -16.10 1.35 7.11
C ARG A 210 -15.15 1.11 8.28
N THR A 211 -14.48 -0.04 8.28
CA THR A 211 -13.39 -0.37 9.18
C THR A 211 -12.10 -0.55 8.37
N GLU A 212 -11.03 0.09 8.81
CA GLU A 212 -9.72 0.00 8.20
C GLU A 212 -8.77 -0.79 9.10
N MET A 213 -8.07 -1.75 8.52
CA MET A 213 -7.02 -2.53 9.17
C MET A 213 -5.69 -2.24 8.49
N LYS A 214 -4.73 -1.70 9.25
CA LYS A 214 -3.44 -1.22 8.72
C LYS A 214 -2.29 -2.18 8.98
N ASN A 215 -1.23 -2.05 8.18
CA ASN A 215 0.07 -2.71 8.38
C ASN A 215 -0.01 -4.24 8.45
N MET A 216 -0.85 -4.84 7.63
CA MET A 216 -0.91 -6.29 7.50
C MET A 216 0.35 -6.80 6.78
N ASN A 217 1.12 -7.68 7.44
CA ASN A 217 2.41 -8.15 6.98
C ASN A 217 2.47 -9.67 6.67
N SER A 218 1.31 -10.33 6.63
CA SER A 218 1.18 -11.71 6.18
C SER A 218 -0.20 -11.97 5.59
N PHE A 219 -0.30 -12.87 4.61
CA PHE A 219 -1.60 -13.28 4.04
C PHE A 219 -2.54 -13.84 5.09
N ARG A 220 -2.01 -14.66 6.01
CA ARG A 220 -2.81 -15.27 7.07
C ARG A 220 -3.39 -14.24 8.04
N SER A 221 -2.63 -13.21 8.38
CA SER A 221 -3.10 -12.11 9.24
C SER A 221 -4.21 -11.33 8.56
N ILE A 222 -4.07 -11.01 7.28
CA ILE A 222 -5.04 -10.26 6.47
C ILE A 222 -6.37 -11.00 6.43
N VAL A 223 -6.36 -12.26 6.00
CA VAL A 223 -7.55 -13.10 5.88
C VAL A 223 -8.28 -13.23 7.23
N ARG A 224 -7.53 -13.54 8.29
CA ARG A 224 -8.10 -13.74 9.64
C ARG A 224 -8.71 -12.46 10.22
N SER A 225 -8.06 -11.33 10.01
CA SER A 225 -8.55 -10.03 10.52
C SER A 225 -9.80 -9.59 9.77
N GLU A 226 -9.86 -9.81 8.48
CA GLU A 226 -11.01 -9.47 7.64
C GLU A 226 -12.25 -10.31 8.02
N GLU A 227 -12.12 -11.62 8.17
CA GLU A 227 -13.21 -12.50 8.61
C GLU A 227 -13.79 -12.05 9.94
N HIS A 228 -12.95 -11.77 10.94
CA HIS A 228 -13.38 -11.34 12.27
C HIS A 228 -14.10 -9.99 12.23
N THR A 229 -13.60 -9.02 11.46
CA THR A 229 -14.19 -7.69 11.33
C THR A 229 -15.53 -7.75 10.63
N SER A 230 -15.68 -8.53 9.58
CA SER A 230 -16.94 -8.73 8.86
C SER A 230 -18.02 -9.34 9.78
N GLU A 231 -17.67 -10.31 10.60
CA GLU A 231 -18.57 -10.91 11.58
C GLU A 231 -19.04 -9.90 12.64
N LEU A 232 -18.14 -9.09 13.17
CA LEU A 232 -18.47 -8.07 14.17
C LEU A 232 -19.37 -6.98 13.59
N GLN A 233 -19.08 -6.47 12.40
CA GLN A 233 -19.89 -5.45 11.74
C GLN A 233 -21.30 -5.96 11.45
N SER A 234 -21.46 -7.18 10.95
CA SER A 234 -22.77 -7.76 10.69
C SER A 234 -23.62 -7.91 11.96
N ARG A 235 -22.99 -8.24 13.09
CA ARG A 235 -23.67 -8.32 14.40
C ARG A 235 -24.12 -6.95 14.93
N VAL A 236 -23.29 -5.92 14.75
CA VAL A 236 -23.61 -4.55 15.17
C VAL A 236 -24.79 -4.01 14.35
N ASP A 237 -24.76 -4.16 13.03
CA ASP A 237 -25.83 -3.68 12.16
C ASP A 237 -27.19 -4.36 12.46
N ILE A 238 -27.20 -5.62 12.83
CA ILE A 238 -28.39 -6.34 13.27
C ILE A 238 -28.92 -5.82 14.61
N SER A 239 -28.06 -5.37 15.52
CA SER A 239 -28.46 -4.85 16.82
C SER A 239 -29.15 -3.49 16.76
N TRP A 240 -28.88 -2.68 15.74
CA TRP A 240 -29.50 -1.36 15.52
C TRP A 240 -30.82 -1.43 14.74
N SER A 241 -31.11 -2.56 14.14
CA SER A 241 -32.36 -2.78 13.36
C SER A 241 -33.52 -3.38 14.17
N ARG A 242 -33.39 -3.49 15.50
CA ARG A 242 -34.43 -3.90 16.46
C ARG A 242 -34.79 -2.68 17.37
#